data_7f63689a905ffe7a0cce392b078b7cfe
#
_entry.id   7f63689a905ffe7a0cce392b078b7cfe
#
_cell.length_a   1.000
_cell.length_b   1.000
_cell.length_c   1.000
_cell.angle_alpha   90.00
_cell.angle_beta   90.00
_cell.angle_gamma   90.00
#
_symmetry.space_group_name_H-M   'P 1'
#
loop_
_entity.id
_entity.type
_entity.pdbx_description
1 polymer ?
#
loop_
_entity_poly.entity_id
_entity_poly.type
_entity_poly.pdbx_seq_one_letter_code
_entity_poly.pdbx_strand_id
1 'polypeptide(L)'
;INTIHASDQSISVKTQDFMLLLLTFFERNPGIARLLLGDPLVGEAPRLKPRVRQLFDKMETACRQALRRAQSTAFAKPPLSPIAQTALVMQLIEGAVTRYVRSEFAQSPTEHFAEQWPIIEIGLTNADA
;
A
#
# COMPACT_ATOMS: atom_id res chain seq x y z
N ILE A 1 26.17 -6.24 2.81
CA ILE A 1 25.30 -6.83 1.80
C ILE A 1 24.05 -7.38 2.48
N ASN A 2 22.92 -6.94 2.01
CA ASN A 2 21.66 -7.39 2.54
C ASN A 2 21.35 -8.79 2.03
N THR A 3 21.26 -9.72 2.96
CA THR A 3 20.82 -11.07 2.62
C THR A 3 19.43 -11.27 3.21
N ILE A 4 18.46 -11.48 2.33
CA ILE A 4 17.08 -11.68 2.74
C ILE A 4 16.79 -13.19 2.74
N HIS A 5 16.34 -13.71 3.88
CA HIS A 5 15.96 -15.12 3.99
C HIS A 5 14.75 -15.39 3.06
N ALA A 6 14.64 -16.60 2.54
CA ALA A 6 13.60 -16.96 1.57
C ALA A 6 12.18 -16.64 2.07
N SER A 7 11.88 -16.89 3.36
CA SER A 7 10.57 -16.56 3.93
C SER A 7 10.34 -15.07 4.02
N ASP A 8 11.40 -14.29 4.20
CA ASP A 8 11.31 -12.82 4.28
C ASP A 8 11.19 -12.21 2.88
N GLN A 9 11.77 -12.87 1.85
CA GLN A 9 11.54 -12.48 0.47
C GLN A 9 10.08 -12.60 0.08
N SER A 10 9.37 -13.60 0.63
CA SER A 10 7.94 -13.75 0.37
C SER A 10 7.15 -12.54 0.90
N ILE A 11 7.50 -12.02 2.07
CA ILE A 11 6.89 -10.79 2.60
C ILE A 11 7.16 -9.64 1.66
N SER A 12 8.43 -9.47 1.27
CA SER A 12 8.88 -8.39 0.40
C SER A 12 8.15 -8.40 -0.93
N VAL A 13 8.19 -9.54 -1.64
CA VAL A 13 7.58 -9.66 -2.97
C VAL A 13 6.08 -9.42 -2.92
N LYS A 14 5.38 -10.02 -1.96
CA LYS A 14 3.92 -9.87 -1.85
C LYS A 14 3.53 -8.44 -1.54
N THR A 15 4.27 -7.77 -0.66
CA THR A 15 3.98 -6.39 -0.31
C THR A 15 4.25 -5.45 -1.47
N GLN A 16 5.38 -5.65 -2.17
CA GLN A 16 5.70 -4.87 -3.35
C GLN A 16 4.63 -4.99 -4.42
N ASP A 17 4.20 -6.22 -4.71
CA ASP A 17 3.17 -6.48 -5.70
C ASP A 17 1.84 -5.86 -5.30
N PHE A 18 1.47 -5.96 -4.03
CA PHE A 18 0.26 -5.36 -3.51
C PHE A 18 0.25 -3.84 -3.66
N MET A 19 1.34 -3.20 -3.25
CA MET A 19 1.46 -1.75 -3.35
C MET A 19 1.42 -1.29 -4.80
N LEU A 20 2.19 -1.94 -5.67
CA LEU A 20 2.26 -1.56 -7.07
C LEU A 20 0.92 -1.76 -7.76
N LEU A 21 0.21 -2.84 -7.42
CA LEU A 21 -1.11 -3.10 -7.96
C LEU A 21 -2.09 -1.97 -7.61
N LEU A 22 -2.13 -1.56 -6.36
CA LEU A 22 -3.04 -0.49 -5.92
C LEU A 22 -2.64 0.86 -6.50
N LEU A 23 -1.36 1.20 -6.47
CA LEU A 23 -0.90 2.47 -7.02
C LEU A 23 -1.21 2.57 -8.52
N THR A 24 -0.99 1.50 -9.26
CA THR A 24 -1.31 1.44 -10.69
C THR A 24 -2.81 1.54 -10.93
N PHE A 25 -3.60 0.88 -10.08
CA PHE A 25 -5.06 0.94 -10.19
C PHE A 25 -5.57 2.38 -10.07
N PHE A 26 -5.09 3.13 -9.08
CA PHE A 26 -5.51 4.51 -8.90
C PHE A 26 -4.97 5.43 -9.99
N GLU A 27 -3.78 5.16 -10.48
CA GLU A 27 -3.24 5.91 -11.61
C GLU A 27 -4.13 5.79 -12.84
N ARG A 28 -4.68 4.61 -13.08
CA ARG A 28 -5.54 4.33 -14.23
C ARG A 28 -7.00 4.68 -13.98
N ASN A 29 -7.37 4.99 -12.74
CA ASN A 29 -8.75 5.27 -12.38
C ASN A 29 -8.83 6.55 -11.54
N PRO A 30 -8.51 7.71 -12.13
CA PRO A 30 -8.48 8.97 -11.38
C PRO A 30 -9.83 9.33 -10.75
N GLY A 31 -10.93 8.94 -11.37
CA GLY A 31 -12.26 9.15 -10.79
C GLY A 31 -12.45 8.43 -9.47
N ILE A 32 -11.94 7.19 -9.37
CA ILE A 32 -12.01 6.42 -8.13
C ILE A 32 -11.09 7.04 -7.08
N ALA A 33 -9.91 7.51 -7.49
CA ALA A 33 -8.99 8.20 -6.59
C ALA A 33 -9.64 9.43 -5.96
N ARG A 34 -10.39 10.21 -6.76
CA ARG A 34 -11.13 11.37 -6.24
C ARG A 34 -12.21 10.97 -5.24
N LEU A 35 -12.92 9.88 -5.52
CA LEU A 35 -13.94 9.36 -4.61
C LEU A 35 -13.34 8.93 -3.29
N LEU A 36 -12.16 8.33 -3.30
CA LEU A 36 -11.48 7.92 -2.10
C LEU A 36 -11.24 9.10 -1.15
N LEU A 37 -10.87 10.25 -1.71
CA LEU A 37 -10.61 11.45 -0.92
C LEU A 37 -11.89 12.20 -0.55
N GLY A 38 -13.06 11.71 -0.99
CA GLY A 38 -14.32 12.34 -0.69
C GLY A 38 -14.50 13.67 -1.40
N ASP A 39 -14.00 13.80 -2.64
CA ASP A 39 -14.08 15.02 -3.42
C ASP A 39 -15.54 15.43 -3.62
N PRO A 40 -15.96 16.60 -3.12
CA PRO A 40 -17.36 17.05 -3.24
C PRO A 40 -17.77 17.39 -4.66
N LEU A 41 -16.80 17.56 -5.58
CA LEU A 41 -17.09 17.84 -6.99
C LEU A 41 -17.57 16.61 -7.74
N VAL A 42 -17.43 15.42 -7.16
CA VAL A 42 -17.95 14.20 -7.74
C VAL A 42 -19.41 14.08 -7.33
N GLY A 43 -20.34 14.26 -8.28
CA GLY A 43 -21.77 14.34 -8.00
C GLY A 43 -22.36 13.14 -7.29
N GLU A 44 -21.80 11.93 -7.52
CA GLU A 44 -22.28 10.70 -6.90
C GLU A 44 -21.47 10.30 -5.66
N ALA A 45 -20.57 11.16 -5.18
CA ALA A 45 -19.71 10.84 -4.05
C ALA A 45 -20.47 10.37 -2.81
N PRO A 46 -21.61 10.99 -2.41
CA PRO A 46 -22.34 10.52 -1.24
C PRO A 46 -22.87 9.09 -1.36
N ARG A 47 -23.15 8.64 -2.59
CA ARG A 47 -23.67 7.29 -2.82
C ARG A 47 -22.55 6.26 -2.89
N LEU A 48 -21.42 6.63 -3.50
CA LEU A 48 -20.31 5.71 -3.74
C LEU A 48 -19.31 5.67 -2.59
N LYS A 49 -19.27 6.69 -1.76
CA LYS A 49 -18.32 6.81 -0.67
C LYS A 49 -18.28 5.58 0.25
N PRO A 50 -19.43 5.06 0.73
CA PRO A 50 -19.41 3.86 1.56
C PRO A 50 -18.85 2.63 0.83
N ARG A 51 -19.10 2.52 -0.47
CA ARG A 51 -18.58 1.39 -1.27
C ARG A 51 -17.08 1.46 -1.44
N VAL A 52 -16.55 2.65 -1.68
CA VAL A 52 -15.11 2.87 -1.79
C VAL A 52 -14.44 2.55 -0.45
N ARG A 53 -15.03 3.00 0.67
CA ARG A 53 -14.53 2.69 2.00
C ARG A 53 -14.49 1.18 2.25
N GLN A 54 -15.56 0.47 1.89
CA GLN A 54 -15.61 -0.99 2.04
C GLN A 54 -14.54 -1.68 1.21
N LEU A 55 -14.29 -1.21 0.00
CA LEU A 55 -13.23 -1.76 -0.85
C LEU A 55 -11.88 -1.62 -0.18
N PHE A 56 -11.58 -0.43 0.35
CA PHE A 56 -10.31 -0.19 1.06
C PHE A 56 -10.19 -1.05 2.30
N ASP A 57 -11.28 -1.19 3.08
CA ASP A 57 -11.27 -2.03 4.27
C ASP A 57 -10.99 -3.49 3.90
N LYS A 58 -11.55 -3.98 2.80
CA LYS A 58 -11.26 -5.32 2.31
C LYS A 58 -9.82 -5.49 1.88
N MET A 59 -9.27 -4.51 1.17
CA MET A 59 -7.87 -4.53 0.74
C MET A 59 -6.94 -4.53 1.95
N GLU A 60 -7.22 -3.68 2.93
CA GLU A 60 -6.43 -3.59 4.14
C GLU A 60 -6.49 -4.90 4.93
N THR A 61 -7.66 -5.50 5.06
CA THR A 61 -7.84 -6.79 5.73
C THR A 61 -7.04 -7.87 5.02
N ALA A 62 -7.10 -7.93 3.70
CA ALA A 62 -6.36 -8.93 2.92
C ALA A 62 -4.85 -8.75 3.10
N CYS A 63 -4.36 -7.52 3.09
CA CYS A 63 -2.96 -7.21 3.32
C CYS A 63 -2.53 -7.65 4.72
N ARG A 64 -3.32 -7.31 5.73
CA ARG A 64 -3.02 -7.67 7.12
C ARG A 64 -2.95 -9.18 7.31
N GLN A 65 -3.89 -9.92 6.71
CA GLN A 65 -3.89 -11.37 6.81
C GLN A 65 -2.69 -11.99 6.12
N ALA A 66 -2.31 -11.46 4.95
CA ALA A 66 -1.14 -11.94 4.23
C ALA A 66 0.14 -11.69 5.02
N LEU A 67 0.28 -10.50 5.60
CA LEU A 67 1.45 -10.16 6.42
C LEU A 67 1.50 -10.99 7.70
N ARG A 68 0.35 -11.23 8.33
CA ARG A 68 0.29 -12.07 9.53
C ARG A 68 0.78 -13.49 9.22
N ARG A 69 0.33 -14.07 8.11
CA ARG A 69 0.78 -15.39 7.70
C ARG A 69 2.27 -15.41 7.39
N ALA A 70 2.73 -14.40 6.65
CA ALA A 70 4.14 -14.30 6.27
C ALA A 70 5.04 -14.11 7.50
N GLN A 71 4.63 -13.29 8.46
CA GLN A 71 5.41 -13.06 9.68
C GLN A 71 5.46 -14.30 10.58
N SER A 72 4.44 -15.15 10.53
CA SER A 72 4.42 -16.36 11.34
C SER A 72 5.52 -17.35 10.93
N THR A 73 6.01 -17.26 9.69
CA THR A 73 7.07 -18.12 9.17
C THR A 73 8.35 -17.35 8.88
N ALA A 74 8.42 -16.08 9.22
CA ALA A 74 9.58 -15.25 8.93
C ALA A 74 10.80 -15.71 9.73
N PHE A 75 11.95 -15.72 9.07
CA PHE A 75 13.23 -16.02 9.73
C PHE A 75 13.61 -14.89 10.69
N ALA A 76 13.58 -13.66 10.20
CA ALA A 76 13.84 -12.47 11.01
C ALA A 76 12.52 -11.86 11.45
N LYS A 77 12.43 -11.48 12.72
CA LYS A 77 11.21 -10.85 13.22
C LYS A 77 11.16 -9.40 12.73
N PRO A 78 10.10 -9.03 11.98
CA PRO A 78 9.96 -7.64 11.53
C PRO A 78 9.83 -6.67 12.71
N PRO A 79 10.24 -5.40 12.54
CA PRO A 79 10.16 -4.42 13.62
C PRO A 79 8.73 -4.03 13.99
N LEU A 80 7.75 -4.26 13.10
CA LEU A 80 6.37 -3.88 13.32
C LEU A 80 5.46 -5.13 13.35
N SER A 81 4.41 -5.07 14.17
CA SER A 81 3.35 -6.07 14.13
C SER A 81 2.63 -6.06 12.79
N PRO A 82 1.90 -7.12 12.43
CA PRO A 82 1.13 -7.12 11.16
C PRO A 82 0.14 -5.95 11.06
N ILE A 83 -0.48 -5.55 12.16
CA ILE A 83 -1.41 -4.42 12.16
C ILE A 83 -0.69 -3.12 11.84
N ALA A 84 0.41 -2.85 12.54
CA ALA A 84 1.17 -1.61 12.34
C ALA A 84 1.81 -1.57 10.96
N GLN A 85 2.30 -2.70 10.48
CA GLN A 85 2.91 -2.79 9.15
C GLN A 85 1.88 -2.58 8.05
N THR A 86 0.69 -3.16 8.18
CA THR A 86 -0.40 -2.94 7.24
C THR A 86 -0.80 -1.47 7.21
N ALA A 87 -0.94 -0.84 8.37
CA ALA A 87 -1.27 0.58 8.43
C ALA A 87 -0.23 1.43 7.72
N LEU A 88 1.06 1.13 7.90
CA LEU A 88 2.13 1.86 7.22
C LEU A 88 2.02 1.73 5.70
N VAL A 89 1.83 0.50 5.21
CA VAL A 89 1.68 0.23 3.78
C VAL A 89 0.49 1.01 3.21
N MET A 90 -0.66 0.95 3.89
CA MET A 90 -1.85 1.66 3.43
C MET A 90 -1.66 3.17 3.47
N GLN A 91 -0.99 3.70 4.48
CA GLN A 91 -0.71 5.13 4.58
C GLN A 91 0.18 5.60 3.43
N LEU A 92 1.16 4.81 3.03
CA LEU A 92 2.02 5.15 1.89
C LEU A 92 1.21 5.18 0.60
N ILE A 93 0.33 4.20 0.40
CA ILE A 93 -0.54 4.15 -0.77
C ILE A 93 -1.48 5.35 -0.78
N GLU A 94 -2.16 5.60 0.33
CA GLU A 94 -3.13 6.69 0.42
C GLU A 94 -2.46 8.04 0.27
N GLY A 95 -1.25 8.21 0.79
CA GLY A 95 -0.47 9.43 0.61
C GLY A 95 -0.13 9.67 -0.85
N ALA A 96 0.31 8.64 -1.57
CA ALA A 96 0.63 8.75 -2.98
C ALA A 96 -0.61 9.11 -3.81
N VAL A 97 -1.76 8.51 -3.49
CA VAL A 97 -3.02 8.78 -4.18
C VAL A 97 -3.49 10.21 -3.89
N THR A 98 -3.33 10.67 -2.65
CA THR A 98 -3.66 12.05 -2.27
C THR A 98 -2.85 13.05 -3.09
N ARG A 99 -1.55 12.82 -3.24
CA ARG A 99 -0.70 13.69 -4.06
C ARG A 99 -1.13 13.70 -5.52
N TYR A 100 -1.53 12.54 -6.03
CA TYR A 100 -2.02 12.41 -7.40
C TYR A 100 -3.25 13.27 -7.62
N VAL A 101 -4.25 13.16 -6.76
CA VAL A 101 -5.48 13.96 -6.87
C VAL A 101 -5.20 15.44 -6.63
N ARG A 102 -4.42 15.76 -5.60
CA ARG A 102 -4.11 17.16 -5.26
C ARG A 102 -3.37 17.88 -6.38
N SER A 103 -2.53 17.17 -7.12
CA SER A 103 -1.78 17.74 -8.25
C SER A 103 -2.57 17.74 -9.55
N GLU A 104 -3.88 17.51 -9.48
CA GLU A 104 -4.74 17.39 -10.66
C GLU A 104 -4.19 16.32 -11.62
N PHE A 105 -3.80 15.19 -11.03
CA PHE A 105 -3.31 14.00 -11.73
C PHE A 105 -1.97 14.19 -12.45
N ALA A 106 -1.20 15.22 -12.07
CA ALA A 106 0.12 15.46 -12.65
C ALA A 106 1.22 14.61 -11.99
N GLN A 107 1.07 14.27 -10.69
CA GLN A 107 2.05 13.48 -9.95
C GLN A 107 1.56 12.04 -9.83
N SER A 108 2.03 11.18 -10.73
CA SER A 108 1.60 9.78 -10.75
C SER A 108 1.92 9.07 -9.42
N PRO A 109 0.98 8.25 -8.90
CA PRO A 109 1.22 7.53 -7.65
C PRO A 109 2.35 6.50 -7.75
N THR A 110 2.75 6.09 -8.96
CA THR A 110 3.84 5.14 -9.14
C THR A 110 5.19 5.81 -9.41
N GLU A 111 5.22 7.14 -9.52
CA GLU A 111 6.36 7.89 -10.03
C GLU A 111 7.68 7.58 -9.32
N HIS A 112 7.66 7.50 -7.99
CA HIS A 112 8.86 7.29 -7.19
C HIS A 112 8.93 5.92 -6.53
N PHE A 113 7.99 5.05 -6.84
CA PHE A 113 7.86 3.79 -6.11
C PHE A 113 9.11 2.91 -6.22
N ALA A 114 9.66 2.76 -7.42
CA ALA A 114 10.84 1.91 -7.62
C ALA A 114 12.05 2.41 -6.82
N GLU A 115 12.19 3.72 -6.70
CA GLU A 115 13.28 4.33 -5.94
C GLU A 115 13.05 4.25 -4.44
N GLN A 116 11.80 4.31 -4.01
CA GLN A 116 11.43 4.23 -2.60
C GLN A 116 11.44 2.80 -2.06
N TRP A 117 11.22 1.82 -2.94
CA TRP A 117 11.02 0.44 -2.52
C TRP A 117 12.15 -0.13 -1.65
N PRO A 118 13.44 0.10 -1.95
CA PRO A 118 14.51 -0.44 -1.09
C PRO A 118 14.41 -0.01 0.37
N ILE A 119 13.96 1.22 0.63
CA ILE A 119 13.78 1.72 1.99
C ILE A 119 12.60 1.02 2.67
N ILE A 120 11.51 0.85 1.93
CA ILE A 120 10.32 0.16 2.44
C ILE A 120 10.67 -1.30 2.75
N GLU A 121 11.39 -1.95 1.85
CA GLU A 121 11.77 -3.35 2.00
C GLU A 121 12.59 -3.60 3.26
N ILE A 122 13.55 -2.74 3.54
CA ILE A 122 14.36 -2.86 4.75
C ILE A 122 13.47 -2.83 6.00
N GLY A 123 12.53 -1.90 6.05
CA GLY A 123 11.61 -1.79 7.17
C GLY A 123 10.68 -2.99 7.32
N LEU A 124 10.29 -3.60 6.21
CA LEU A 124 9.39 -4.76 6.23
C LEU A 124 10.10 -6.04 6.67
N THR A 125 11.33 -6.23 6.25
CA THR A 125 12.03 -7.51 6.43
C THR A 125 13.09 -7.47 7.50
N ASN A 126 13.44 -6.27 8.00
CA ASN A 126 14.56 -6.10 8.93
C ASN A 126 15.88 -6.65 8.36
N ALA A 127 16.05 -6.54 7.03
CA ALA A 127 17.14 -7.19 6.30
C ALA A 127 18.52 -6.67 6.71
N ASP A 128 18.60 -5.45 7.26
CA ASP A 128 19.84 -4.81 7.69
C ASP A 128 20.06 -4.85 9.19
N ALA A 129 19.28 -5.62 9.89
CA ALA A 129 19.42 -5.72 11.33
C ALA A 129 20.75 -6.35 11.75
#